data_826ac4b218a60e186bedbff26ba17033
#
_entry.id   826ac4b218a60e186bedbff26ba17033
#
_cell.length_a   1.000
_cell.length_b   1.000
_cell.length_c   1.000
_cell.angle_alpha   90.00
_cell.angle_beta   90.00
_cell.angle_gamma   90.00
#
_symmetry.space_group_name_H-M   'P 1'
#
loop_
_entity.id
_entity.type
_entity.pdbx_description
1 polymer ?
#
loop_
_entity_poly.entity_id
_entity_poly.type
_entity_poly.pdbx_seq_one_letter_code
_entity_poly.pdbx_strand_id
1 'polypeptide(L)'
;MRAIGLILAGGNTYRMKDLSQKRAIAAMPVAGNYRAIDFALSNMTNSRITKVGVVTQFNAGSLHEHLSSSKWWDFGRKQGGLHVFTPSVTSDNSLWFRGTADSIYQNLSFLKESHEPYVVIASGDGIYKMDYNDLLEFHVDKGADISLVCSELSDPKDCERFGMIKLNDEMQVVDFEEKPIAAKSNLVSCGIYVIRRRLLIELIEKCAEEERFDFVRDIIIRYMNVKKICGYKIKTYWSNIASVEDYYRTNMDFLKKDVRDFFFREYPDIYTKVDDLPPAKYNVGSDVRNSLVASGTIINGIVEGSILFKKVFVGSNCTIKNSIILNDVYIGDNTYIENCIVESGGTILANSYHKGEDGPKVIIEKSDRYVF
;
A
#
# COMPACT_ATOMS: atom_id res chain seq x y z
N MET A 1 -24.00 1.41 4.05
CA MET A 1 -24.03 2.36 5.21
C MET A 1 -23.18 3.58 4.93
N ARG A 2 -23.35 4.73 5.64
CA ARG A 2 -22.48 5.90 5.41
C ARG A 2 -21.25 5.84 6.33
N ALA A 3 -20.08 5.94 5.74
CA ALA A 3 -18.80 5.98 6.44
C ALA A 3 -17.89 7.06 5.85
N ILE A 4 -16.92 7.50 6.63
CA ILE A 4 -15.80 8.34 6.24
C ILE A 4 -14.56 7.45 6.17
N GLY A 5 -13.71 7.67 5.19
CA GLY A 5 -12.45 6.97 5.03
C GLY A 5 -11.27 7.70 5.68
N LEU A 6 -10.35 6.95 6.27
CA LEU A 6 -9.09 7.47 6.75
C LEU A 6 -7.98 6.50 6.35
N ILE A 7 -7.07 6.94 5.47
CA ILE A 7 -5.95 6.12 4.98
C ILE A 7 -4.67 6.57 5.68
N LEU A 8 -4.04 5.67 6.42
CA LEU A 8 -2.76 5.91 7.09
C LEU A 8 -1.62 5.59 6.12
N ALA A 9 -0.98 6.61 5.58
CA ALA A 9 0.07 6.53 4.56
C ALA A 9 1.38 7.20 5.00
N GLY A 10 1.54 7.46 6.29
CA GLY A 10 2.71 8.13 6.87
C GLY A 10 3.82 7.20 7.36
N GLY A 11 3.63 5.88 7.27
CA GLY A 11 4.57 4.89 7.77
C GLY A 11 5.89 4.84 6.98
N ASN A 12 6.96 4.48 7.69
CA ASN A 12 8.26 4.15 7.11
C ASN A 12 8.80 2.88 7.78
N THR A 13 9.60 2.11 7.04
CA THR A 13 10.29 0.93 7.57
C THR A 13 11.68 0.81 6.98
N TYR A 14 12.66 0.54 7.84
CA TYR A 14 14.04 0.27 7.41
C TYR A 14 14.16 -0.99 6.53
N ARG A 15 13.19 -1.89 6.58
CA ARG A 15 13.15 -3.13 5.77
C ARG A 15 12.96 -2.86 4.27
N MET A 16 12.45 -1.69 3.90
CA MET A 16 12.38 -1.25 2.50
C MET A 16 13.72 -0.75 1.97
N LYS A 17 14.73 -0.62 2.84
CA LYS A 17 16.07 -0.18 2.48
C LYS A 17 16.03 1.09 1.61
N ASP A 18 16.78 1.07 0.53
CA ASP A 18 16.92 2.21 -0.39
C ASP A 18 15.64 2.55 -1.16
N LEU A 19 14.70 1.62 -1.33
CA LEU A 19 13.46 1.85 -2.07
C LEU A 19 12.56 2.91 -1.41
N SER A 20 12.62 3.06 -0.09
CA SER A 20 11.83 4.06 0.64
C SER A 20 12.55 5.39 0.88
N GLN A 21 13.81 5.55 0.45
CA GLN A 21 14.56 6.80 0.67
C GLN A 21 13.99 7.99 -0.11
N LYS A 22 13.37 7.76 -1.27
CA LYS A 22 12.88 8.81 -2.16
C LYS A 22 11.37 8.98 -2.15
N ARG A 23 10.63 8.02 -1.60
CA ARG A 23 9.15 8.00 -1.65
C ARG A 23 8.53 7.28 -0.45
N ALA A 24 7.33 7.68 -0.10
CA ALA A 24 6.51 6.97 0.88
C ALA A 24 6.18 5.54 0.38
N ILE A 25 6.04 4.58 1.30
CA ILE A 25 5.69 3.19 0.95
C ILE A 25 4.35 3.15 0.20
N ALA A 26 3.37 3.94 0.62
CA ALA A 26 2.08 4.07 -0.05
C ALA A 26 2.18 4.57 -1.52
N ALA A 27 3.30 5.21 -1.89
CA ALA A 27 3.57 5.66 -3.26
C ALA A 27 4.41 4.66 -4.09
N MET A 28 4.73 3.48 -3.54
CA MET A 28 5.49 2.46 -4.26
C MET A 28 4.73 1.98 -5.50
N PRO A 29 5.40 1.92 -6.66
CA PRO A 29 4.78 1.41 -7.89
C PRO A 29 4.43 -0.08 -7.79
N VAL A 30 3.25 -0.48 -8.26
CA VAL A 30 2.74 -1.86 -8.23
C VAL A 30 2.16 -2.24 -9.58
N ALA A 31 2.37 -3.48 -10.01
CA ALA A 31 1.75 -4.09 -11.20
C ALA A 31 1.90 -3.25 -12.49
N GLY A 32 3.02 -2.55 -12.67
CA GLY A 32 3.36 -1.79 -13.87
C GLY A 32 2.77 -0.37 -13.92
N ASN A 33 1.55 -0.13 -13.46
CA ASN A 33 0.85 1.15 -13.62
C ASN A 33 0.35 1.78 -12.33
N TYR A 34 0.14 1.00 -11.28
CA TYR A 34 -0.52 1.41 -10.04
C TYR A 34 0.50 1.86 -8.99
N ARG A 35 -0.01 2.45 -7.90
CA ARG A 35 0.73 2.64 -6.65
C ARG A 35 -0.01 1.95 -5.51
N ALA A 36 0.66 1.62 -4.44
CA ALA A 36 0.07 0.88 -3.33
C ALA A 36 -1.22 1.52 -2.78
N ILE A 37 -1.25 2.85 -2.65
CA ILE A 37 -2.42 3.58 -2.15
C ILE A 37 -3.65 3.49 -3.06
N ASP A 38 -3.47 3.20 -4.35
CA ASP A 38 -4.58 3.13 -5.31
C ASP A 38 -5.59 2.05 -4.95
N PHE A 39 -5.14 0.97 -4.34
CA PHE A 39 -6.00 -0.13 -3.90
C PHE A 39 -6.94 0.32 -2.78
N ALA A 40 -6.42 0.97 -1.74
CA ALA A 40 -7.24 1.51 -0.66
C ALA A 40 -8.20 2.60 -1.14
N LEU A 41 -7.75 3.53 -2.00
CA LEU A 41 -8.59 4.58 -2.58
C LEU A 41 -9.70 3.99 -3.46
N SER A 42 -9.39 2.99 -4.28
CA SER A 42 -10.38 2.31 -5.13
C SER A 42 -11.42 1.57 -4.29
N ASN A 43 -11.02 0.88 -3.24
CA ASN A 43 -11.94 0.22 -2.32
C ASN A 43 -12.87 1.23 -1.63
N MET A 44 -12.35 2.42 -1.23
CA MET A 44 -13.18 3.50 -0.67
C MET A 44 -14.25 3.96 -1.67
N THR A 45 -13.85 4.26 -2.91
CA THR A 45 -14.76 4.68 -3.98
C THR A 45 -15.79 3.61 -4.30
N ASN A 46 -15.36 2.37 -4.49
CA ASN A 46 -16.22 1.24 -4.81
C ASN A 46 -17.24 0.97 -3.69
N SER A 47 -16.87 1.22 -2.45
CA SER A 47 -17.76 1.14 -1.28
C SER A 47 -18.60 2.41 -1.05
N ARG A 48 -18.58 3.38 -1.98
CA ARG A 48 -19.31 4.65 -1.90
C ARG A 48 -18.93 5.53 -0.69
N ILE A 49 -17.70 5.39 -0.22
CA ILE A 49 -17.12 6.27 0.80
C ILE A 49 -16.55 7.49 0.08
N THR A 50 -17.29 8.60 0.10
CA THR A 50 -17.01 9.79 -0.72
C THR A 50 -16.16 10.86 -0.02
N LYS A 51 -15.95 10.76 1.28
CA LYS A 51 -15.10 11.66 2.07
C LYS A 51 -13.94 10.86 2.65
N VAL A 52 -12.72 11.13 2.18
CA VAL A 52 -11.53 10.37 2.55
C VAL A 52 -10.40 11.28 2.97
N GLY A 53 -9.82 11.02 4.14
CA GLY A 53 -8.59 11.63 4.61
C GLY A 53 -7.40 10.70 4.36
N VAL A 54 -6.30 11.23 3.85
CA VAL A 54 -5.02 10.52 3.70
C VAL A 54 -3.99 11.18 4.58
N VAL A 55 -3.48 10.46 5.56
CA VAL A 55 -2.45 10.94 6.48
C VAL A 55 -1.09 10.58 5.94
N THR A 56 -0.24 11.57 5.68
CA THR A 56 1.10 11.39 5.08
C THR A 56 2.17 12.01 5.97
N GLN A 57 3.40 11.49 5.93
CA GLN A 57 4.51 12.04 6.70
C GLN A 57 5.85 11.88 5.98
N PHE A 58 6.42 10.67 5.97
CA PHE A 58 7.75 10.42 5.40
C PHE A 58 7.72 10.42 3.88
N ASN A 59 8.68 11.13 3.26
CA ASN A 59 8.94 11.14 1.82
C ASN A 59 7.68 11.31 0.95
N ALA A 60 6.74 12.15 1.42
CA ALA A 60 5.40 12.27 0.86
C ALA A 60 5.31 12.99 -0.49
N GLY A 61 6.38 13.60 -0.99
CA GLY A 61 6.36 14.44 -2.21
C GLY A 61 5.76 13.71 -3.42
N SER A 62 6.26 12.51 -3.75
CA SER A 62 5.72 11.74 -4.88
C SER A 62 4.30 11.21 -4.64
N LEU A 63 3.91 11.03 -3.36
CA LEU A 63 2.54 10.66 -3.00
C LEU A 63 1.60 11.85 -3.21
N HIS A 64 1.98 13.04 -2.77
CA HIS A 64 1.19 14.26 -2.99
C HIS A 64 1.02 14.58 -4.48
N GLU A 65 2.08 14.41 -5.27
CA GLU A 65 1.99 14.54 -6.74
C GLU A 65 0.99 13.56 -7.34
N HIS A 66 0.98 12.31 -6.89
CA HIS A 66 0.03 11.29 -7.34
C HIS A 66 -1.41 11.66 -6.97
N LEU A 67 -1.64 12.14 -5.74
CA LEU A 67 -2.93 12.52 -5.21
C LEU A 67 -3.41 13.91 -5.66
N SER A 68 -2.60 14.69 -6.35
CA SER A 68 -2.88 16.08 -6.74
C SER A 68 -4.17 16.24 -7.57
N SER A 69 -4.60 15.17 -8.26
CA SER A 69 -5.89 15.11 -8.95
C SER A 69 -6.69 13.92 -8.46
N SER A 70 -7.66 14.18 -7.60
CA SER A 70 -8.52 13.17 -6.99
C SER A 70 -9.61 12.62 -7.93
N LYS A 71 -9.72 13.16 -9.16
CA LYS A 71 -10.73 12.76 -10.15
C LYS A 71 -10.66 11.29 -10.55
N TRP A 72 -9.48 10.69 -10.50
CA TRP A 72 -9.26 9.31 -10.91
C TRP A 72 -9.98 8.30 -10.01
N TRP A 73 -10.22 8.66 -8.75
CA TRP A 73 -10.97 7.86 -7.77
C TRP A 73 -12.36 8.47 -7.45
N ASP A 74 -12.89 9.35 -8.31
CA ASP A 74 -14.17 10.03 -8.13
C ASP A 74 -14.32 10.84 -6.83
N PHE A 75 -13.20 11.37 -6.31
CA PHE A 75 -13.21 12.26 -5.13
C PHE A 75 -13.24 13.74 -5.47
N GLY A 76 -13.33 14.12 -6.74
CA GLY A 76 -13.44 15.51 -7.20
C GLY A 76 -14.85 16.08 -7.03
N ARG A 77 -15.52 15.84 -5.90
CA ARG A 77 -16.91 16.20 -5.64
C ARG A 77 -17.03 17.50 -4.85
N LYS A 78 -18.16 18.18 -4.98
CA LYS A 78 -18.46 19.43 -4.24
C LYS A 78 -18.61 19.20 -2.73
N GLN A 79 -19.12 18.02 -2.33
CA GLN A 79 -19.24 17.60 -0.94
C GLN A 79 -18.48 16.28 -0.75
N GLY A 80 -17.70 16.17 0.33
CA GLY A 80 -16.78 15.06 0.57
C GLY A 80 -15.39 15.36 -0.02
N GLY A 81 -14.86 14.45 -0.83
CA GLY A 81 -13.58 14.59 -1.52
C GLY A 81 -12.39 13.99 -0.78
N LEU A 82 -11.23 14.14 -1.40
CA LEU A 82 -9.95 13.69 -0.86
C LEU A 82 -9.26 14.82 -0.11
N HIS A 83 -8.93 14.56 1.16
CA HIS A 83 -8.18 15.46 2.02
C HIS A 83 -6.82 14.86 2.32
N VAL A 84 -5.73 15.57 2.09
CA VAL A 84 -4.38 15.10 2.39
C VAL A 84 -3.84 15.85 3.59
N PHE A 85 -3.46 15.11 4.63
CA PHE A 85 -2.97 15.64 5.88
C PHE A 85 -1.47 15.40 6.02
N THR A 86 -0.75 16.46 6.38
CA THR A 86 0.68 16.45 6.68
C THR A 86 0.88 16.97 8.10
N PRO A 87 1.98 16.61 8.77
CA PRO A 87 2.36 17.29 9.99
C PRO A 87 2.41 18.80 9.77
N SER A 88 1.81 19.56 10.67
CA SER A 88 1.79 21.03 10.60
C SER A 88 2.33 21.62 11.89
N VAL A 89 3.06 22.74 11.76
CA VAL A 89 3.48 23.52 12.90
C VAL A 89 2.28 24.36 13.37
N THR A 90 1.90 24.20 14.64
CA THR A 90 0.87 24.96 15.31
C THR A 90 1.44 25.57 16.60
N SER A 91 0.67 26.38 17.34
CA SER A 91 1.07 26.87 18.65
C SER A 91 1.40 25.73 19.63
N ASP A 92 0.72 24.61 19.50
CA ASP A 92 0.76 23.48 20.44
C ASP A 92 1.61 22.31 19.93
N ASN A 93 2.00 22.31 18.65
CA ASN A 93 2.78 21.25 18.04
C ASN A 93 3.76 21.79 16.98
N SER A 94 5.03 21.49 17.15
CA SER A 94 6.11 21.83 16.20
C SER A 94 6.78 20.57 15.58
N LEU A 95 6.24 19.39 15.84
CA LEU A 95 6.84 18.11 15.51
C LEU A 95 6.01 17.34 14.49
N TRP A 96 6.59 16.25 13.99
CA TRP A 96 5.89 15.23 13.21
C TRP A 96 4.82 14.53 14.03
N PHE A 97 4.03 13.69 13.36
CA PHE A 97 3.16 12.75 14.05
C PHE A 97 4.01 11.72 14.82
N ARG A 98 3.80 11.63 16.12
CA ARG A 98 4.53 10.73 17.02
C ARG A 98 4.11 9.27 16.89
N GLY A 99 2.96 9.02 16.24
CA GLY A 99 2.42 7.70 15.99
C GLY A 99 1.09 7.77 15.25
N THR A 100 0.48 6.61 14.99
CA THR A 100 -0.76 6.51 14.23
C THR A 100 -1.97 7.12 14.94
N ALA A 101 -2.09 7.01 16.27
CA ALA A 101 -3.13 7.68 17.03
C ALA A 101 -2.92 9.20 17.09
N ASP A 102 -1.68 9.65 17.25
CA ASP A 102 -1.34 11.08 17.24
C ASP A 102 -1.65 11.73 15.89
N SER A 103 -1.40 11.03 14.80
CA SER A 103 -1.72 11.53 13.45
C SER A 103 -3.23 11.72 13.22
N ILE A 104 -4.05 10.90 13.84
CA ILE A 104 -5.51 11.06 13.83
C ILE A 104 -5.91 12.23 14.75
N TYR A 105 -5.28 12.34 15.92
CA TYR A 105 -5.54 13.42 16.88
C TYR A 105 -5.28 14.82 16.29
N GLN A 106 -4.11 15.00 15.66
CA GLN A 106 -3.76 16.29 15.05
C GLN A 106 -4.70 16.69 13.89
N ASN A 107 -5.45 15.73 13.33
CA ASN A 107 -6.45 15.97 12.27
C ASN A 107 -7.89 15.70 12.75
N LEU A 108 -8.15 15.80 14.05
CA LEU A 108 -9.42 15.43 14.67
C LEU A 108 -10.60 16.29 14.19
N SER A 109 -10.35 17.54 13.75
CA SER A 109 -11.36 18.41 13.14
C SER A 109 -12.07 17.74 11.95
N PHE A 110 -11.32 17.01 11.11
CA PHE A 110 -11.87 16.26 9.99
C PHE A 110 -12.95 15.28 10.42
N LEU A 111 -12.76 14.61 11.56
CA LEU A 111 -13.74 13.69 12.13
C LEU A 111 -14.89 14.43 12.81
N LYS A 112 -14.60 15.51 13.57
CA LYS A 112 -15.60 16.31 14.31
C LYS A 112 -16.59 17.00 13.38
N GLU A 113 -16.10 17.54 12.25
CA GLU A 113 -16.91 18.22 11.23
C GLU A 113 -17.67 17.25 10.29
N SER A 114 -17.43 15.94 10.41
CA SER A 114 -18.12 14.92 9.61
C SER A 114 -19.42 14.49 10.26
N HIS A 115 -20.35 13.99 9.43
CA HIS A 115 -21.68 13.55 9.88
C HIS A 115 -21.90 12.03 9.70
N GLU A 116 -20.99 11.34 9.07
CA GLU A 116 -21.02 9.90 8.87
C GLU A 116 -20.87 9.17 10.22
N PRO A 117 -21.68 8.12 10.49
CA PRO A 117 -21.65 7.45 11.79
C PRO A 117 -20.42 6.57 12.02
N TYR A 118 -19.79 6.09 10.92
CA TYR A 118 -18.67 5.17 10.98
C TYR A 118 -17.42 5.75 10.33
N VAL A 119 -16.26 5.27 10.75
CA VAL A 119 -14.95 5.52 10.14
C VAL A 119 -14.36 4.18 9.70
N VAL A 120 -13.96 4.11 8.43
CA VAL A 120 -13.12 3.03 7.90
C VAL A 120 -11.69 3.54 7.90
N ILE A 121 -10.82 2.92 8.69
CA ILE A 121 -9.38 3.19 8.71
C ILE A 121 -8.71 2.11 7.89
N ALA A 122 -7.83 2.49 6.95
CA ALA A 122 -7.07 1.56 6.12
C ALA A 122 -5.60 1.94 6.06
N SER A 123 -4.70 0.95 5.95
CA SER A 123 -3.29 1.19 5.65
C SER A 123 -3.11 1.50 4.16
N GLY A 124 -2.23 2.47 3.84
CA GLY A 124 -1.93 2.88 2.46
C GLY A 124 -0.93 1.98 1.73
N ASP A 125 -0.40 0.95 2.38
CA ASP A 125 0.59 0.00 1.86
C ASP A 125 0.04 -1.41 1.62
N GLY A 126 -1.25 -1.61 1.85
CA GLY A 126 -1.96 -2.88 1.60
C GLY A 126 -2.40 -3.02 0.14
N ILE A 127 -2.17 -4.21 -0.42
CA ILE A 127 -2.61 -4.59 -1.77
C ILE A 127 -3.73 -5.61 -1.63
N TYR A 128 -4.96 -5.16 -1.83
CA TYR A 128 -6.17 -5.98 -1.68
C TYR A 128 -7.34 -5.32 -2.41
N LYS A 129 -8.38 -6.11 -2.65
CA LYS A 129 -9.66 -5.64 -3.20
C LYS A 129 -10.80 -6.19 -2.35
N MET A 130 -11.60 -5.29 -1.76
CA MET A 130 -12.76 -5.66 -0.96
C MET A 130 -13.83 -4.56 -0.99
N ASP A 131 -15.08 -4.93 -0.76
CA ASP A 131 -16.15 -3.97 -0.46
C ASP A 131 -16.19 -3.72 1.06
N TYR A 132 -15.98 -2.48 1.46
CA TYR A 132 -16.09 -2.10 2.88
C TYR A 132 -17.53 -2.11 3.40
N ASN A 133 -18.53 -2.18 2.53
CA ASN A 133 -19.91 -2.35 2.99
C ASN A 133 -20.11 -3.70 3.68
N ASP A 134 -19.48 -4.79 3.20
CA ASP A 134 -19.54 -6.10 3.85
C ASP A 134 -18.94 -6.04 5.26
N LEU A 135 -17.84 -5.30 5.43
CA LEU A 135 -17.21 -5.08 6.74
C LEU A 135 -18.09 -4.22 7.67
N LEU A 136 -18.75 -3.19 7.12
CA LEU A 136 -19.69 -2.34 7.87
C LEU A 136 -20.94 -3.12 8.31
N GLU A 137 -21.48 -3.98 7.46
CA GLU A 137 -22.59 -4.87 7.79
C GLU A 137 -22.19 -5.85 8.88
N PHE A 138 -21.05 -6.52 8.73
CA PHE A 138 -20.50 -7.38 9.77
C PHE A 138 -20.33 -6.64 11.11
N HIS A 139 -19.81 -5.42 11.10
CA HIS A 139 -19.62 -4.60 12.30
C HIS A 139 -20.95 -4.36 13.05
N VAL A 140 -22.01 -4.04 12.30
CA VAL A 140 -23.34 -3.80 12.87
C VAL A 140 -23.97 -5.10 13.36
N ASP A 141 -23.93 -6.16 12.57
CA ASP A 141 -24.54 -7.46 12.91
C ASP A 141 -23.89 -8.08 14.16
N LYS A 142 -22.58 -7.94 14.30
CA LYS A 142 -21.86 -8.38 15.50
C LYS A 142 -22.08 -7.45 16.70
N GLY A 143 -22.66 -6.26 16.52
CA GLY A 143 -22.76 -5.24 17.57
C GLY A 143 -21.38 -4.90 18.13
N ALA A 144 -20.36 -4.85 17.26
CA ALA A 144 -18.99 -4.58 17.65
C ALA A 144 -18.76 -3.10 17.98
N ASP A 145 -17.86 -2.83 18.91
CA ASP A 145 -17.32 -1.48 19.13
C ASP A 145 -16.25 -1.14 18.09
N ILE A 146 -15.40 -2.14 17.78
CA ILE A 146 -14.36 -2.06 16.75
C ILE A 146 -14.40 -3.37 15.96
N SER A 147 -14.32 -3.29 14.63
CA SER A 147 -14.06 -4.45 13.77
C SER A 147 -12.73 -4.27 13.05
N LEU A 148 -11.96 -5.33 12.96
CA LEU A 148 -10.71 -5.35 12.21
C LEU A 148 -10.75 -6.44 11.14
N VAL A 149 -10.07 -6.19 10.01
CA VAL A 149 -9.90 -7.20 8.97
C VAL A 149 -8.68 -8.06 9.28
N CYS A 150 -8.82 -9.36 9.11
CA CYS A 150 -7.72 -10.30 9.26
C CYS A 150 -7.63 -11.26 8.07
N SER A 151 -6.43 -11.77 7.83
CA SER A 151 -6.11 -12.76 6.80
C SER A 151 -5.29 -13.90 7.41
N GLU A 152 -5.27 -15.03 6.75
CA GLU A 152 -4.38 -16.12 7.12
C GLU A 152 -2.97 -15.85 6.59
N LEU A 153 -1.97 -16.03 7.44
CA LEU A 153 -0.57 -15.86 7.07
C LEU A 153 -0.09 -17.10 6.31
N SER A 154 0.49 -16.90 5.14
CA SER A 154 0.96 -17.99 4.26
C SER A 154 2.26 -18.63 4.79
N ASP A 155 3.16 -17.84 5.38
CA ASP A 155 4.40 -18.33 5.99
C ASP A 155 4.45 -17.92 7.47
N PRO A 156 4.47 -18.87 8.42
CA PRO A 156 4.56 -18.58 9.85
C PRO A 156 5.76 -17.71 10.26
N LYS A 157 6.85 -17.71 9.49
CA LYS A 157 8.04 -16.88 9.75
C LYS A 157 7.78 -15.39 9.59
N ASP A 158 6.75 -15.02 8.84
CA ASP A 158 6.38 -13.63 8.60
C ASP A 158 5.65 -12.98 9.82
N CYS A 159 5.37 -13.74 10.89
CA CYS A 159 4.65 -13.23 12.07
C CYS A 159 5.35 -12.04 12.76
N GLU A 160 6.67 -11.98 12.73
CA GLU A 160 7.46 -10.86 13.30
C GLU A 160 7.17 -9.49 12.68
N ARG A 161 6.37 -9.46 11.62
CA ARG A 161 6.10 -8.24 10.84
C ARG A 161 4.73 -7.67 11.08
N PHE A 162 3.82 -8.47 11.61
CA PHE A 162 2.40 -8.16 11.70
C PHE A 162 1.87 -8.28 13.13
N GLY A 163 0.78 -7.60 13.39
CA GLY A 163 -0.05 -7.89 14.54
C GLY A 163 -0.76 -9.22 14.35
N MET A 164 -0.48 -10.20 15.19
CA MET A 164 -1.09 -11.53 15.16
C MET A 164 -2.28 -11.56 16.08
N ILE A 165 -3.40 -12.13 15.62
CA ILE A 165 -4.65 -12.15 16.38
C ILE A 165 -5.19 -13.56 16.57
N LYS A 166 -5.91 -13.77 17.67
CA LYS A 166 -6.67 -14.97 17.91
C LYS A 166 -8.16 -14.64 18.07
N LEU A 167 -8.99 -15.38 17.36
CA LEU A 167 -10.45 -15.23 17.42
C LEU A 167 -11.09 -16.40 18.15
N ASN A 168 -12.20 -16.14 18.84
CA ASN A 168 -13.11 -17.19 19.34
C ASN A 168 -14.16 -17.57 18.27
N ASP A 169 -15.03 -18.50 18.58
CA ASP A 169 -16.10 -18.98 17.68
C ASP A 169 -17.11 -17.88 17.29
N GLU A 170 -17.24 -16.84 18.09
CA GLU A 170 -18.08 -15.67 17.82
C GLU A 170 -17.39 -14.60 16.98
N MET A 171 -16.16 -14.88 16.50
CA MET A 171 -15.29 -13.96 15.77
C MET A 171 -14.79 -12.76 16.61
N GLN A 172 -14.84 -12.86 17.93
CA GLN A 172 -14.28 -11.84 18.82
C GLN A 172 -12.77 -12.06 19.00
N VAL A 173 -12.02 -10.96 19.01
CA VAL A 173 -10.58 -10.97 19.28
C VAL A 173 -10.36 -11.27 20.77
N VAL A 174 -9.69 -12.38 21.06
CA VAL A 174 -9.37 -12.82 22.42
C VAL A 174 -7.89 -12.69 22.76
N ASP A 175 -7.03 -12.55 21.76
CA ASP A 175 -5.60 -12.28 21.94
C ASP A 175 -5.07 -11.47 20.76
N PHE A 176 -4.12 -10.58 21.03
CA PHE A 176 -3.44 -9.76 20.03
C PHE A 176 -1.96 -9.58 20.42
N GLU A 177 -1.07 -10.08 19.58
CA GLU A 177 0.38 -9.99 19.77
C GLU A 177 0.98 -9.10 18.66
N GLU A 178 1.53 -7.95 19.03
CA GLU A 178 2.17 -7.03 18.06
C GLU A 178 3.57 -7.52 17.73
N LYS A 179 3.75 -7.97 16.49
CA LYS A 179 5.03 -8.41 15.91
C LYS A 179 5.79 -9.43 16.79
N PRO A 180 5.18 -10.57 17.14
CA PRO A 180 5.79 -11.57 18.01
C PRO A 180 6.91 -12.33 17.27
N ILE A 181 7.94 -12.78 18.01
CA ILE A 181 9.00 -13.64 17.48
C ILE A 181 8.43 -15.03 17.09
N ALA A 182 7.44 -15.51 17.84
CA ALA A 182 6.72 -16.74 17.55
C ALA A 182 5.23 -16.53 17.83
N ALA A 183 4.41 -16.63 16.81
CA ALA A 183 2.98 -16.40 16.94
C ALA A 183 2.23 -17.63 17.43
N LYS A 184 1.21 -17.40 18.26
CA LYS A 184 0.26 -18.43 18.73
C LYS A 184 -0.90 -18.67 17.75
N SER A 185 -1.02 -17.87 16.73
CA SER A 185 -2.08 -17.90 15.72
C SER A 185 -1.47 -17.69 14.34
N ASN A 186 -2.19 -18.10 13.29
CA ASN A 186 -1.85 -17.83 11.90
C ASN A 186 -2.67 -16.66 11.30
N LEU A 187 -3.48 -15.97 12.11
CA LEU A 187 -4.27 -14.82 11.64
C LEU A 187 -3.52 -13.53 11.86
N VAL A 188 -3.35 -12.76 10.78
CA VAL A 188 -2.71 -11.45 10.78
C VAL A 188 -3.74 -10.32 10.68
N SER A 189 -3.54 -9.24 11.43
CA SER A 189 -4.30 -7.99 11.28
C SER A 189 -3.87 -7.27 10.01
N CYS A 190 -4.83 -6.99 9.11
CA CYS A 190 -4.56 -6.37 7.82
C CYS A 190 -4.41 -4.84 7.88
N GLY A 191 -4.47 -4.23 9.05
CA GLY A 191 -4.41 -2.77 9.19
C GLY A 191 -5.66 -2.04 8.68
N ILE A 192 -6.81 -2.73 8.67
CA ILE A 192 -8.09 -2.19 8.23
C ILE A 192 -9.08 -2.32 9.39
N TYR A 193 -9.74 -1.20 9.75
CA TYR A 193 -10.61 -1.14 10.91
C TYR A 193 -11.90 -0.39 10.60
N VAL A 194 -13.00 -0.80 11.26
CA VAL A 194 -14.24 -0.04 11.33
C VAL A 194 -14.53 0.30 12.77
N ILE A 195 -14.88 1.54 13.02
CA ILE A 195 -15.23 2.04 14.37
C ILE A 195 -16.31 3.12 14.26
N ARG A 196 -17.19 3.25 15.25
CA ARG A 196 -18.13 4.38 15.32
C ARG A 196 -17.36 5.68 15.47
N ARG A 197 -17.67 6.69 14.66
CA ARG A 197 -16.94 7.96 14.64
C ARG A 197 -16.85 8.63 16.02
N ARG A 198 -17.94 8.63 16.79
CA ARG A 198 -17.95 9.21 18.16
C ARG A 198 -17.02 8.46 19.11
N LEU A 199 -17.03 7.12 19.04
CA LEU A 199 -16.13 6.30 19.85
C LEU A 199 -14.66 6.53 19.46
N LEU A 200 -14.36 6.64 18.17
CA LEU A 200 -13.01 6.93 17.72
C LEU A 200 -12.53 8.28 18.28
N ILE A 201 -13.34 9.33 18.19
CA ILE A 201 -13.00 10.66 18.73
C ILE A 201 -12.69 10.56 20.23
N GLU A 202 -13.58 9.92 21.01
CA GLU A 202 -13.38 9.73 22.45
C GLU A 202 -12.06 9.01 22.78
N LEU A 203 -11.78 7.90 22.09
CA LEU A 203 -10.57 7.11 22.34
C LEU A 203 -9.29 7.87 21.94
N ILE A 204 -9.33 8.63 20.86
CA ILE A 204 -8.19 9.42 20.36
C ILE A 204 -7.91 10.61 21.30
N GLU A 205 -8.94 11.31 21.78
CA GLU A 205 -8.78 12.41 22.74
C GLU A 205 -8.17 11.88 24.05
N LYS A 206 -8.66 10.74 24.55
CA LYS A 206 -8.11 10.09 25.74
C LYS A 206 -6.65 9.64 25.55
N CYS A 207 -6.30 9.11 24.38
CA CYS A 207 -4.91 8.77 24.06
C CYS A 207 -4.01 10.01 24.09
N ALA A 208 -4.46 11.15 23.57
CA ALA A 208 -3.70 12.38 23.58
C ALA A 208 -3.48 12.92 25.01
N GLU A 209 -4.52 12.90 25.85
CA GLU A 209 -4.43 13.30 27.28
C GLU A 209 -3.46 12.44 28.08
N GLU A 210 -3.32 11.16 27.71
CA GLU A 210 -2.44 10.19 28.37
C GLU A 210 -1.04 10.07 27.70
N GLU A 211 -0.74 10.94 26.71
CA GLU A 211 0.51 10.90 25.93
C GLU A 211 0.76 9.52 25.25
N ARG A 212 -0.28 8.95 24.68
CA ARG A 212 -0.27 7.68 23.95
C ARG A 212 -0.47 7.92 22.47
N PHE A 213 0.34 7.31 21.61
CA PHE A 213 0.45 7.72 20.22
C PHE A 213 0.20 6.61 19.20
N ASP A 214 0.15 5.35 19.63
CA ASP A 214 0.01 4.20 18.73
C ASP A 214 -1.42 3.66 18.72
N PHE A 215 -2.05 3.59 17.53
CA PHE A 215 -3.43 3.14 17.39
C PHE A 215 -3.62 1.67 17.77
N VAL A 216 -2.70 0.81 17.36
CA VAL A 216 -2.81 -0.63 17.64
C VAL A 216 -2.58 -0.91 19.12
N ARG A 217 -1.47 -0.44 19.66
CA ARG A 217 -1.07 -0.70 21.05
C ARG A 217 -2.01 -0.01 22.05
N ASP A 218 -2.30 1.26 21.81
CA ASP A 218 -2.96 2.12 22.80
C ASP A 218 -4.49 2.13 22.66
N ILE A 219 -5.04 1.62 21.54
CA ILE A 219 -6.48 1.47 21.36
C ILE A 219 -6.85 -0.01 21.21
N ILE A 220 -6.35 -0.73 20.21
CA ILE A 220 -6.82 -2.10 19.95
C ILE A 220 -6.44 -3.03 21.09
N ILE A 221 -5.16 -3.16 21.41
CA ILE A 221 -4.67 -4.09 22.45
C ILE A 221 -5.17 -3.66 23.83
N ARG A 222 -5.10 -2.38 24.14
CA ARG A 222 -5.50 -1.87 25.46
C ARG A 222 -6.97 -2.10 25.78
N TYR A 223 -7.85 -1.92 24.81
CA TYR A 223 -9.29 -2.00 25.01
C TYR A 223 -9.90 -3.36 24.64
N MET A 224 -9.13 -4.36 24.19
CA MET A 224 -9.67 -5.64 23.72
C MET A 224 -10.47 -6.41 24.78
N ASN A 225 -10.16 -6.21 26.07
CA ASN A 225 -10.91 -6.85 27.19
C ASN A 225 -12.08 -6.01 27.70
N VAL A 226 -12.24 -4.77 27.24
CA VAL A 226 -13.27 -3.82 27.70
C VAL A 226 -14.27 -3.52 26.60
N LYS A 227 -13.83 -3.51 25.36
CA LYS A 227 -14.62 -3.25 24.15
C LYS A 227 -14.80 -4.53 23.36
N LYS A 228 -15.94 -4.66 22.70
CA LYS A 228 -16.20 -5.79 21.80
C LYS A 228 -15.47 -5.57 20.48
N ILE A 229 -14.32 -6.22 20.33
CA ILE A 229 -13.50 -6.16 19.10
C ILE A 229 -13.70 -7.45 18.32
N CYS A 230 -14.15 -7.36 17.06
CA CYS A 230 -14.44 -8.52 16.21
C CYS A 230 -13.52 -8.55 14.98
N GLY A 231 -13.13 -9.76 14.55
CA GLY A 231 -12.28 -9.99 13.38
C GLY A 231 -13.10 -10.44 12.16
N TYR A 232 -13.01 -9.69 11.07
CA TYR A 232 -13.58 -10.04 9.78
C TYR A 232 -12.52 -10.74 8.94
N LYS A 233 -12.70 -12.02 8.61
CA LYS A 233 -11.75 -12.77 7.78
C LYS A 233 -11.94 -12.43 6.30
N ILE A 234 -10.94 -11.80 5.69
CA ILE A 234 -10.90 -11.60 4.24
C ILE A 234 -10.59 -12.95 3.57
N LYS A 235 -11.36 -13.30 2.54
CA LYS A 235 -11.22 -14.57 1.78
C LYS A 235 -10.50 -14.39 0.45
N THR A 236 -10.22 -13.15 0.08
CA THR A 236 -9.60 -12.77 -1.18
C THR A 236 -8.11 -12.48 -0.98
N TYR A 237 -7.41 -12.20 -2.09
CA TYR A 237 -6.01 -11.83 -2.04
C TYR A 237 -5.78 -10.61 -1.14
N TRP A 238 -4.81 -10.73 -0.24
CA TRP A 238 -4.28 -9.64 0.56
C TRP A 238 -2.76 -9.77 0.66
N SER A 239 -2.05 -8.67 0.48
CA SER A 239 -0.61 -8.55 0.70
C SER A 239 -0.30 -7.17 1.27
N ASN A 240 0.84 -7.04 1.92
CA ASN A 240 1.34 -5.77 2.46
C ASN A 240 2.78 -5.55 1.98
N ILE A 241 3.12 -4.30 1.66
CA ILE A 241 4.46 -3.91 1.23
C ILE A 241 5.22 -3.36 2.43
N ALA A 242 5.87 -4.23 3.19
CA ALA A 242 6.62 -3.84 4.38
C ALA A 242 8.13 -4.09 4.29
N SER A 243 8.61 -4.82 3.29
CA SER A 243 10.02 -5.12 3.03
C SER A 243 10.31 -5.18 1.53
N VAL A 244 11.60 -5.23 1.16
CA VAL A 244 12.04 -5.42 -0.24
C VAL A 244 11.52 -6.75 -0.79
N GLU A 245 11.57 -7.80 0.03
CA GLU A 245 11.10 -9.15 -0.31
C GLU A 245 9.59 -9.17 -0.54
N ASP A 246 8.80 -8.48 0.31
CA ASP A 246 7.35 -8.36 0.12
C ASP A 246 7.00 -7.58 -1.12
N TYR A 247 7.67 -6.47 -1.33
CA TYR A 247 7.48 -5.65 -2.52
C TYR A 247 7.75 -6.47 -3.79
N TYR A 248 8.84 -7.23 -3.81
CA TYR A 248 9.17 -8.11 -4.91
C TYR A 248 8.10 -9.19 -5.11
N ARG A 249 7.76 -9.95 -4.06
CA ARG A 249 6.76 -11.02 -4.09
C ARG A 249 5.41 -10.51 -4.55
N THR A 250 4.93 -9.41 -3.95
CA THR A 250 3.63 -8.80 -4.29
C THR A 250 3.56 -8.38 -5.76
N ASN A 251 4.62 -7.79 -6.31
CA ASN A 251 4.65 -7.46 -7.73
C ASN A 251 4.65 -8.74 -8.59
N MET A 252 5.49 -9.73 -8.29
CA MET A 252 5.57 -10.98 -9.05
C MET A 252 4.27 -11.78 -9.02
N ASP A 253 3.46 -11.66 -7.98
CA ASP A 253 2.14 -12.28 -7.92
C ASP A 253 1.21 -11.79 -9.05
N PHE A 254 1.37 -10.58 -9.54
CA PHE A 254 0.59 -10.08 -10.68
C PHE A 254 0.95 -10.74 -12.02
N LEU A 255 2.02 -11.52 -12.10
CA LEU A 255 2.30 -12.39 -13.25
C LEU A 255 1.41 -13.65 -13.25
N LYS A 256 0.86 -14.03 -12.09
CA LYS A 256 -0.10 -15.13 -11.97
C LYS A 256 -1.44 -14.69 -12.56
N LYS A 257 -2.05 -15.58 -13.35
CA LYS A 257 -3.29 -15.27 -14.08
C LYS A 257 -4.45 -15.00 -13.14
N ASP A 258 -4.62 -15.80 -12.09
CA ASP A 258 -5.68 -15.70 -11.10
C ASP A 258 -5.63 -14.37 -10.32
N VAL A 259 -4.44 -13.97 -9.87
CA VAL A 259 -4.25 -12.68 -9.19
C VAL A 259 -4.57 -11.51 -10.12
N ARG A 260 -4.04 -11.55 -11.36
CA ARG A 260 -4.27 -10.49 -12.34
C ARG A 260 -5.75 -10.38 -12.76
N ASP A 261 -6.41 -11.53 -12.97
CA ASP A 261 -7.82 -11.56 -13.36
C ASP A 261 -8.69 -11.03 -12.19
N PHE A 262 -8.41 -11.41 -10.94
CA PHE A 262 -9.09 -10.88 -9.76
C PHE A 262 -8.99 -9.35 -9.65
N PHE A 263 -7.80 -8.77 -9.83
CA PHE A 263 -7.64 -7.33 -9.68
C PHE A 263 -8.15 -6.51 -10.87
N PHE A 264 -7.95 -6.99 -12.11
CA PHE A 264 -8.07 -6.15 -13.31
C PHE A 264 -9.13 -6.61 -14.32
N ARG A 265 -9.80 -7.75 -14.11
CA ARG A 265 -10.90 -8.23 -14.97
C ARG A 265 -12.20 -8.42 -14.22
N GLU A 266 -12.14 -8.73 -12.94
CA GLU A 266 -13.33 -8.86 -12.11
C GLU A 266 -13.72 -7.51 -11.54
N TYR A 267 -15.03 -7.20 -11.59
CA TYR A 267 -15.56 -6.01 -10.93
C TYR A 267 -15.50 -6.17 -9.39
N PRO A 268 -15.29 -5.08 -8.62
CA PRO A 268 -15.08 -3.70 -9.05
C PRO A 268 -13.64 -3.42 -9.52
N ASP A 269 -13.48 -2.35 -10.31
CA ASP A 269 -12.19 -1.94 -10.86
C ASP A 269 -11.26 -1.32 -9.83
N ILE A 270 -9.95 -1.45 -10.06
CA ILE A 270 -8.93 -0.68 -9.35
C ILE A 270 -8.54 0.52 -10.23
N TYR A 271 -8.71 1.72 -9.67
CA TYR A 271 -8.42 2.99 -10.34
C TYR A 271 -7.02 3.48 -10.02
N THR A 272 -6.42 4.21 -10.94
CA THR A 272 -5.13 4.88 -10.76
C THR A 272 -5.05 6.14 -11.61
N LYS A 273 -4.07 7.00 -11.33
CA LYS A 273 -3.75 8.14 -12.18
C LYS A 273 -3.24 7.65 -13.55
N VAL A 274 -3.94 8.06 -14.61
CA VAL A 274 -3.55 7.73 -15.98
C VAL A 274 -2.60 8.79 -16.52
N ASP A 275 -1.46 8.33 -17.06
CA ASP A 275 -0.53 9.16 -17.80
C ASP A 275 -0.75 8.96 -19.31
N ASP A 276 -0.73 10.05 -20.07
CA ASP A 276 -0.84 10.00 -21.53
C ASP A 276 0.51 9.64 -22.16
N LEU A 277 0.74 8.34 -22.27
CA LEU A 277 1.97 7.75 -22.79
C LEU A 277 1.67 6.87 -24.01
N PRO A 278 2.61 6.78 -24.98
CA PRO A 278 2.45 5.86 -26.10
C PRO A 278 2.43 4.40 -25.64
N PRO A 279 1.83 3.48 -26.42
CA PRO A 279 1.94 2.06 -26.16
C PRO A 279 3.39 1.58 -26.05
N ALA A 280 3.58 0.44 -25.39
CA ALA A 280 4.88 -0.23 -25.37
C ALA A 280 5.29 -0.66 -26.79
N LYS A 281 6.58 -0.49 -27.15
CA LYS A 281 7.14 -0.84 -28.45
C LYS A 281 8.10 -2.02 -28.32
N TYR A 282 7.87 -3.04 -29.12
CA TYR A 282 8.70 -4.22 -29.24
C TYR A 282 9.42 -4.17 -30.59
N ASN A 283 10.74 -4.02 -30.58
CA ASN A 283 11.53 -3.95 -31.81
C ASN A 283 11.88 -5.36 -32.34
N VAL A 284 12.33 -5.43 -33.58
CA VAL A 284 12.73 -6.70 -34.24
C VAL A 284 13.84 -7.36 -33.42
N GLY A 285 13.65 -8.65 -33.12
CA GLY A 285 14.58 -9.44 -32.30
C GLY A 285 14.28 -9.41 -30.80
N SER A 286 13.29 -8.64 -30.34
CA SER A 286 12.83 -8.74 -28.94
C SER A 286 12.01 -9.99 -28.71
N ASP A 287 12.18 -10.60 -27.52
CA ASP A 287 11.38 -11.76 -27.06
C ASP A 287 10.87 -11.49 -25.64
N VAL A 288 9.56 -11.40 -25.48
CA VAL A 288 8.92 -11.08 -24.19
C VAL A 288 7.97 -12.19 -23.77
N ARG A 289 8.27 -12.83 -22.65
CA ARG A 289 7.50 -13.97 -22.13
C ARG A 289 7.08 -13.75 -20.68
N ASN A 290 5.83 -14.12 -20.36
CA ASN A 290 5.26 -14.04 -19.01
C ASN A 290 5.62 -12.75 -18.24
N SER A 291 5.46 -11.60 -18.89
CA SER A 291 5.90 -10.30 -18.34
C SER A 291 4.80 -9.26 -18.45
N LEU A 292 4.81 -8.28 -17.54
CA LEU A 292 3.97 -7.09 -17.63
C LEU A 292 4.83 -5.92 -18.11
N VAL A 293 4.38 -5.24 -19.15
CA VAL A 293 5.09 -4.12 -19.77
C VAL A 293 4.18 -2.90 -19.84
N ALA A 294 4.54 -1.84 -19.14
CA ALA A 294 3.75 -0.60 -19.09
C ALA A 294 4.03 0.33 -20.28
N SER A 295 3.19 1.34 -20.44
CA SER A 295 3.20 2.30 -21.54
C SER A 295 4.51 3.08 -21.62
N GLY A 296 4.90 3.45 -22.84
CA GLY A 296 6.13 4.20 -23.14
C GLY A 296 7.41 3.36 -23.10
N THR A 297 7.32 2.08 -22.82
CA THR A 297 8.48 1.17 -22.75
C THR A 297 8.92 0.73 -24.15
N ILE A 298 10.25 0.66 -24.37
CA ILE A 298 10.85 0.20 -25.64
C ILE A 298 11.76 -0.99 -25.33
N ILE A 299 11.57 -2.11 -26.04
CA ILE A 299 12.31 -3.35 -25.79
C ILE A 299 13.03 -3.78 -27.07
N ASN A 300 14.37 -3.98 -26.95
CA ASN A 300 15.23 -4.54 -28.02
C ASN A 300 15.87 -5.89 -27.61
N GLY A 301 15.58 -6.40 -26.41
CA GLY A 301 16.19 -7.60 -25.84
C GLY A 301 15.17 -8.66 -25.42
N ILE A 302 15.61 -9.55 -24.55
CA ILE A 302 14.81 -10.65 -23.99
C ILE A 302 14.31 -10.24 -22.62
N VAL A 303 13.00 -10.39 -22.36
CA VAL A 303 12.37 -10.12 -21.08
C VAL A 303 11.50 -11.31 -20.68
N GLU A 304 11.81 -11.93 -19.55
CA GLU A 304 11.12 -13.13 -19.08
C GLU A 304 10.73 -12.99 -17.59
N GLY A 305 9.48 -13.35 -17.26
CA GLY A 305 9.01 -13.36 -15.87
C GLY A 305 9.19 -12.03 -15.12
N SER A 306 9.07 -10.89 -15.82
CA SER A 306 9.48 -9.60 -15.30
C SER A 306 8.38 -8.56 -15.41
N ILE A 307 8.50 -7.48 -14.61
CA ILE A 307 7.60 -6.34 -14.65
C ILE A 307 8.39 -5.09 -15.01
N LEU A 308 8.08 -4.51 -16.15
CA LEU A 308 8.64 -3.25 -16.64
C LEU A 308 7.59 -2.16 -16.49
N PHE A 309 7.92 -1.16 -15.69
CA PHE A 309 7.09 0.02 -15.47
C PHE A 309 7.20 1.01 -16.64
N LYS A 310 6.63 2.21 -16.46
CA LYS A 310 6.49 3.20 -17.54
C LYS A 310 7.84 3.72 -18.05
N LYS A 311 7.95 3.92 -19.36
CA LYS A 311 9.10 4.57 -20.03
C LYS A 311 10.45 3.86 -19.79
N VAL A 312 10.45 2.53 -19.66
CA VAL A 312 11.69 1.76 -19.58
C VAL A 312 12.26 1.58 -20.98
N PHE A 313 13.57 1.75 -21.11
CA PHE A 313 14.31 1.42 -22.34
C PHE A 313 15.19 0.20 -22.06
N VAL A 314 15.02 -0.84 -22.87
CA VAL A 314 15.85 -2.05 -22.86
C VAL A 314 16.67 -2.11 -24.13
N GLY A 315 18.00 -2.05 -24.00
CA GLY A 315 18.97 -2.10 -25.09
C GLY A 315 19.02 -3.43 -25.82
N SER A 316 19.84 -3.47 -26.87
CA SER A 316 20.04 -4.67 -27.71
C SER A 316 20.84 -5.75 -26.96
N ASN A 317 20.56 -7.01 -27.24
CA ASN A 317 21.21 -8.17 -26.60
C ASN A 317 21.09 -8.19 -25.05
N CYS A 318 20.13 -7.46 -24.49
CA CYS A 318 19.84 -7.51 -23.08
C CYS A 318 19.02 -8.75 -22.72
N THR A 319 19.24 -9.28 -21.51
CA THR A 319 18.41 -10.34 -20.93
C THR A 319 17.96 -9.92 -19.55
N ILE A 320 16.64 -9.79 -19.36
CA ILE A 320 16.01 -9.43 -18.08
C ILE A 320 15.14 -10.58 -17.64
N LYS A 321 15.44 -11.16 -16.48
CA LYS A 321 14.70 -12.30 -15.91
C LYS A 321 14.26 -12.02 -14.49
N ASN A 322 13.02 -12.47 -14.17
CA ASN A 322 12.47 -12.42 -12.80
C ASN A 322 12.79 -11.10 -12.10
N SER A 323 12.59 -9.95 -12.79
CA SER A 323 13.04 -8.66 -12.30
C SER A 323 11.95 -7.60 -12.38
N ILE A 324 12.06 -6.59 -11.53
CA ILE A 324 11.18 -5.43 -11.49
C ILE A 324 11.99 -4.21 -11.92
N ILE A 325 11.62 -3.62 -13.04
CA ILE A 325 12.28 -2.42 -13.57
C ILE A 325 11.31 -1.24 -13.41
N LEU A 326 11.64 -0.31 -12.53
CA LEU A 326 10.76 0.81 -12.21
C LEU A 326 10.77 1.88 -13.31
N ASN A 327 10.00 2.97 -13.10
CA ASN A 327 9.76 3.99 -14.14
C ASN A 327 11.04 4.69 -14.61
N ASP A 328 11.07 5.07 -15.88
CA ASP A 328 12.13 5.91 -16.48
C ASP A 328 13.55 5.32 -16.40
N VAL A 329 13.67 3.98 -16.39
CA VAL A 329 14.97 3.29 -16.36
C VAL A 329 15.48 3.08 -17.77
N TYR A 330 16.77 3.37 -17.97
CA TYR A 330 17.51 3.06 -19.19
C TYR A 330 18.46 1.89 -18.93
N ILE A 331 18.38 0.84 -19.76
CA ILE A 331 19.26 -0.34 -19.71
C ILE A 331 20.08 -0.37 -21.00
N GLY A 332 21.40 -0.19 -20.86
CA GLY A 332 22.35 -0.23 -21.97
C GLY A 332 22.53 -1.63 -22.57
N ASP A 333 23.07 -1.69 -23.79
CA ASP A 333 23.21 -2.91 -24.56
C ASP A 333 24.05 -4.00 -23.86
N ASN A 334 23.82 -5.26 -24.22
CA ASN A 334 24.56 -6.43 -23.71
C ASN A 334 24.47 -6.61 -22.18
N THR A 335 23.39 -6.18 -21.56
CA THR A 335 23.20 -6.21 -20.11
C THR A 335 22.38 -7.42 -19.67
N TYR A 336 22.82 -8.06 -18.57
CA TYR A 336 22.12 -9.16 -17.94
C TYR A 336 21.59 -8.75 -16.57
N ILE A 337 20.28 -8.92 -16.32
CA ILE A 337 19.62 -8.61 -15.05
C ILE A 337 18.74 -9.79 -14.66
N GLU A 338 18.97 -10.36 -13.46
CA GLU A 338 18.18 -11.47 -12.94
C GLU A 338 17.92 -11.28 -11.44
N ASN A 339 16.66 -11.50 -11.03
CA ASN A 339 16.21 -11.41 -9.65
C ASN A 339 16.58 -10.05 -9.00
N CYS A 340 16.25 -8.96 -9.70
CA CYS A 340 16.61 -7.60 -9.29
C CYS A 340 15.39 -6.67 -9.25
N ILE A 341 15.51 -5.61 -8.47
CA ILE A 341 14.64 -4.44 -8.51
C ILE A 341 15.51 -3.24 -8.91
N VAL A 342 15.24 -2.65 -10.07
CA VAL A 342 15.96 -1.46 -10.54
C VAL A 342 15.14 -0.21 -10.21
N GLU A 343 15.72 0.71 -9.44
CA GLU A 343 15.06 1.93 -8.98
C GLU A 343 14.80 2.92 -10.12
N SER A 344 13.73 3.70 -10.00
CA SER A 344 13.26 4.66 -11.00
C SER A 344 14.31 5.71 -11.36
N GLY A 345 14.33 6.07 -12.65
CA GLY A 345 15.25 7.08 -13.20
C GLY A 345 16.70 6.62 -13.23
N GLY A 346 16.96 5.32 -13.01
CA GLY A 346 18.30 4.75 -13.09
C GLY A 346 18.80 4.57 -14.52
N THR A 347 20.13 4.54 -14.69
CA THR A 347 20.77 4.16 -15.94
C THR A 347 21.73 3.01 -15.68
N ILE A 348 21.43 1.85 -16.22
CA ILE A 348 22.33 0.70 -16.21
C ILE A 348 23.23 0.79 -17.42
N LEU A 349 24.54 0.81 -17.19
CA LEU A 349 25.52 0.92 -18.28
C LEU A 349 25.53 -0.34 -19.13
N ALA A 350 25.95 -0.20 -20.40
CA ALA A 350 26.12 -1.33 -21.30
C ALA A 350 27.15 -2.34 -20.75
N ASN A 351 27.01 -3.62 -21.11
CA ASN A 351 27.84 -4.73 -20.68
C ASN A 351 27.81 -4.99 -19.15
N SER A 352 26.75 -4.61 -18.47
CA SER A 352 26.58 -4.81 -17.03
C SER A 352 25.98 -6.20 -16.72
N TYR A 353 26.35 -6.73 -15.54
CA TYR A 353 25.81 -8.00 -15.04
C TYR A 353 25.30 -7.82 -13.61
N HIS A 354 24.02 -8.06 -13.41
CA HIS A 354 23.38 -7.94 -12.10
C HIS A 354 22.53 -9.18 -11.81
N LYS A 355 22.82 -9.83 -10.68
CA LYS A 355 22.06 -11.00 -10.22
C LYS A 355 21.84 -10.92 -8.71
N GLY A 356 20.62 -11.21 -8.27
CA GLY A 356 20.29 -11.44 -6.86
C GLY A 356 20.42 -12.93 -6.54
N GLU A 357 21.33 -13.28 -5.61
CA GLU A 357 21.63 -14.68 -5.26
C GLU A 357 20.75 -15.18 -4.09
N ASP A 358 20.71 -14.42 -2.99
CA ASP A 358 19.97 -14.79 -1.77
C ASP A 358 18.64 -14.02 -1.60
N GLY A 359 18.09 -13.52 -2.70
CA GLY A 359 16.87 -12.71 -2.72
C GLY A 359 16.96 -11.58 -3.74
N PRO A 360 15.93 -10.73 -3.88
CA PRO A 360 15.91 -9.66 -4.86
C PRO A 360 16.97 -8.58 -4.54
N LYS A 361 17.88 -8.33 -5.49
CA LYS A 361 18.90 -7.29 -5.38
C LYS A 361 18.32 -5.94 -5.79
N VAL A 362 18.40 -4.93 -4.91
CA VAL A 362 18.03 -3.56 -5.26
C VAL A 362 19.20 -2.88 -5.95
N ILE A 363 18.95 -2.29 -7.12
CA ILE A 363 19.94 -1.57 -7.92
C ILE A 363 19.54 -0.11 -7.96
N ILE A 364 20.44 0.76 -7.48
CA ILE A 364 20.29 2.22 -7.47
C ILE A 364 21.50 2.79 -8.19
N GLU A 365 21.41 2.85 -9.49
CA GLU A 365 22.43 3.54 -10.28
C GLU A 365 21.94 4.94 -10.64
N LYS A 366 22.60 5.95 -10.08
CA LYS A 366 22.42 7.34 -10.48
C LYS A 366 23.25 7.59 -11.71
N SER A 367 22.63 7.99 -12.80
CA SER A 367 23.37 8.74 -13.82
C SER A 367 22.87 10.17 -13.82
N ASP A 368 23.80 11.12 -13.88
CA ASP A 368 23.50 12.47 -14.32
C ASP A 368 23.09 12.37 -15.79
N ARG A 369 21.83 12.05 -16.04
CA ARG A 369 21.27 12.24 -17.39
C ARG A 369 21.19 13.74 -17.62
N TYR A 370 22.21 14.29 -18.24
CA TYR A 370 22.01 15.50 -19.04
C TYR A 370 21.10 15.10 -20.19
N VAL A 371 19.82 15.43 -20.06
CA VAL A 371 18.87 15.38 -21.18
C VAL A 371 19.33 16.46 -22.14
N PHE A 372 19.88 16.06 -23.27
CA PHE A 372 20.06 16.94 -24.41
C PHE A 372 18.75 17.04 -25.18
#